data_baeed8bb733c17b3527daa4f19672117
#
_entry.id   baeed8bb733c17b3527daa4f19672117
#
_cell.length_a   1.000
_cell.length_b   1.000
_cell.length_c   1.000
_cell.angle_alpha   90.00
_cell.angle_beta   90.00
_cell.angle_gamma   90.00
#
_symmetry.space_group_name_H-M   'P 1'
#
loop_
_entity.id
_entity.type
_entity.pdbx_description
1 polymer ?
#
loop_
_entity_poly.entity_id
_entity_poly.type
_entity_poly.pdbx_seq_one_letter_code
_entity_poly.pdbx_strand_id
1 'polypeptide(L)'
;MKCNDLFASGKALCLGVFLCTGLVAGAQGNLQIRHLANEQNIVVLDSVKKFLLLPVQDDAPEGKVNIVVNNEGQLAQSMNIRLARERVDSYVPLDLSAYVNQKVSIDIAGMPSSSLCWKELKMSDSFDMTNKEMFRPVYHHTPVYGWMNDPNGMFYKDGVYHLYFQYNPYGSVWGNMHWGHSTSTDLMHWNFEGCAIVPDAWGAIFSGSCVVDHNNTAGFGKGAVVAFYTSAKATPWGDVQSQSMAYSLDNGKTFTKYEGNPILTSSEKDFRDPKVFWYAPGKHWVMMLAVGQHM
;
A
#
# COMPACT_ATOMS: atom_id res chain seq x y z
N MET A 1 -12.10 -52.64 30.76
CA MET A 1 -13.11 -51.64 31.04
C MET A 1 -12.84 -50.45 30.12
N LYS A 2 -13.68 -50.27 29.09
CA LYS A 2 -13.55 -49.27 28.06
C LYS A 2 -14.05 -47.94 28.61
N CYS A 3 -13.31 -46.86 28.41
CA CYS A 3 -13.78 -45.47 28.52
C CYS A 3 -13.73 -44.86 27.13
N ASN A 4 -14.83 -45.00 26.41
CA ASN A 4 -15.16 -44.25 25.23
C ASN A 4 -16.26 -43.25 25.60
N ASP A 5 -16.29 -42.15 24.83
CA ASP A 5 -17.39 -41.22 24.66
C ASP A 5 -17.55 -40.09 25.69
N LEU A 6 -16.90 -38.98 25.37
CA LEU A 6 -17.39 -37.65 25.74
C LEU A 6 -16.77 -36.55 24.83
N PHE A 7 -17.13 -36.56 23.55
CA PHE A 7 -17.06 -35.38 22.69
C PHE A 7 -18.32 -35.33 21.85
N ALA A 8 -19.37 -34.76 22.41
CA ALA A 8 -20.58 -34.40 21.68
C ALA A 8 -20.76 -32.88 21.77
N SER A 9 -20.63 -32.25 20.59
CA SER A 9 -21.34 -31.06 20.13
C SER A 9 -21.58 -29.92 21.14
N GLY A 10 -20.68 -28.96 21.14
CA GLY A 10 -20.97 -27.60 21.58
C GLY A 10 -20.97 -26.64 20.40
N LYS A 11 -22.04 -26.60 19.60
CA LYS A 11 -22.32 -25.47 18.71
C LYS A 11 -22.77 -24.30 19.59
N ALA A 12 -21.84 -23.43 19.91
CA ALA A 12 -22.17 -22.13 20.48
C ALA A 12 -22.74 -21.27 19.36
N LEU A 13 -24.07 -21.21 19.31
CA LEU A 13 -24.83 -20.29 18.49
C LEU A 13 -24.75 -18.90 19.13
N CYS A 14 -23.71 -18.12 18.81
CA CYS A 14 -23.70 -16.69 19.12
C CYS A 14 -24.63 -15.99 18.14
N LEU A 15 -25.94 -15.99 18.42
CA LEU A 15 -26.87 -15.07 17.82
C LEU A 15 -26.72 -13.69 18.49
N GLY A 16 -25.70 -12.96 18.11
CA GLY A 16 -25.62 -11.53 18.38
C GLY A 16 -26.49 -10.79 17.38
N VAL A 17 -27.75 -10.60 17.68
CA VAL A 17 -28.60 -9.63 16.95
C VAL A 17 -28.10 -8.25 17.37
N PHE A 18 -27.11 -7.72 16.68
CA PHE A 18 -26.79 -6.30 16.72
C PHE A 18 -27.84 -5.57 15.89
N LEU A 19 -28.83 -4.95 16.55
CA LEU A 19 -29.63 -3.90 15.94
C LEU A 19 -28.68 -2.73 15.63
N CYS A 20 -28.09 -2.73 14.45
CA CYS A 20 -27.40 -1.58 13.90
C CYS A 20 -28.45 -0.56 13.45
N THR A 21 -28.79 0.40 14.31
CA THR A 21 -29.39 1.65 13.87
C THR A 21 -28.28 2.48 13.20
N GLY A 22 -27.87 2.06 12.00
CA GLY A 22 -26.95 2.84 11.19
C GLY A 22 -27.71 4.04 10.62
N LEU A 23 -27.37 5.24 11.05
CA LEU A 23 -27.72 6.47 10.36
C LEU A 23 -27.09 6.40 8.97
N VAL A 24 -27.89 6.29 7.92
CA VAL A 24 -27.46 6.43 6.53
C VAL A 24 -27.20 7.93 6.32
N ALA A 25 -25.96 8.36 6.42
CA ALA A 25 -25.56 9.69 5.97
C ALA A 25 -25.58 9.70 4.44
N GLY A 26 -26.21 10.68 3.84
CA GLY A 26 -26.62 10.90 2.47
C GLY A 26 -25.82 10.18 1.37
N ALA A 27 -26.54 9.59 0.44
CA ALA A 27 -26.00 9.03 -0.78
C ALA A 27 -25.51 10.15 -1.71
N GLN A 28 -24.19 10.27 -1.89
CA GLN A 28 -23.63 10.97 -3.03
C GLN A 28 -23.43 9.98 -4.19
N GLY A 29 -24.44 9.86 -5.05
CA GLY A 29 -24.38 9.04 -6.24
C GLY A 29 -24.15 7.54 -5.92
N ASN A 30 -22.93 7.04 -6.13
CA ASN A 30 -22.59 5.62 -6.01
C ASN A 30 -21.86 5.25 -4.69
N LEU A 31 -21.94 6.11 -3.66
CA LEU A 31 -21.32 5.90 -2.35
C LEU A 31 -22.38 5.73 -1.28
N GLN A 32 -22.28 4.65 -0.51
CA GLN A 32 -23.07 4.46 0.71
C GLN A 32 -22.14 4.47 1.92
N ILE A 33 -22.35 5.42 2.85
CA ILE A 33 -21.55 5.53 4.06
C ILE A 33 -22.37 5.06 5.25
N ARG A 34 -21.81 4.15 6.04
CA ARG A 34 -22.40 3.62 7.26
C ARG A 34 -21.50 3.93 8.44
N HIS A 35 -22.00 4.69 9.39
CA HIS A 35 -21.31 4.96 10.64
C HIS A 35 -21.68 3.89 11.67
N LEU A 36 -20.68 3.31 12.32
CA LEU A 36 -20.81 2.31 13.36
C LEU A 36 -20.31 2.87 14.70
N ALA A 37 -20.42 2.07 15.76
CA ALA A 37 -19.88 2.44 17.06
C ALA A 37 -18.34 2.55 17.05
N ASN A 38 -17.76 3.27 18.01
CA ASN A 38 -16.30 3.40 18.21
C ASN A 38 -15.55 3.95 17.00
N GLU A 39 -16.14 4.95 16.32
CA GLU A 39 -15.52 5.60 15.15
C GLU A 39 -15.14 4.62 14.01
N GLN A 40 -15.86 3.51 13.93
CA GLN A 40 -15.78 2.59 12.79
C GLN A 40 -16.76 3.03 11.71
N ASN A 41 -16.34 2.99 10.48
CA ASN A 41 -17.16 3.40 9.34
C ASN A 41 -16.92 2.48 8.16
N ILE A 42 -17.94 2.30 7.34
CA ILE A 42 -17.87 1.50 6.11
C ILE A 42 -18.34 2.36 4.95
N VAL A 43 -17.52 2.50 3.94
CA VAL A 43 -17.89 3.08 2.65
C VAL A 43 -18.08 1.94 1.67
N VAL A 44 -19.32 1.74 1.23
CA VAL A 44 -19.69 0.74 0.22
C VAL A 44 -19.75 1.42 -1.14
N LEU A 45 -19.07 0.84 -2.12
CA LEU A 45 -19.04 1.33 -3.50
C LEU A 45 -20.03 0.52 -4.33
N ASP A 46 -21.14 1.13 -4.74
CA ASP A 46 -22.17 0.49 -5.60
C ASP A 46 -21.65 0.27 -7.02
N SER A 47 -20.77 1.16 -7.49
CA SER A 47 -19.99 1.00 -8.71
C SER A 47 -18.61 1.61 -8.52
N VAL A 48 -17.57 0.90 -8.95
CA VAL A 48 -16.19 1.37 -8.82
C VAL A 48 -15.80 2.16 -10.04
N LYS A 49 -15.45 3.43 -9.87
CA LYS A 49 -14.74 4.25 -10.84
C LYS A 49 -13.24 4.11 -10.66
N LYS A 50 -12.47 4.72 -11.54
CA LYS A 50 -11.01 4.66 -11.48
C LYS A 50 -10.44 5.14 -10.15
N PHE A 51 -10.99 6.24 -9.60
CA PHE A 51 -10.51 6.84 -8.37
C PHE A 51 -11.64 7.09 -7.36
N LEU A 52 -11.33 6.88 -6.08
CA LEU A 52 -12.00 7.56 -4.98
C LEU A 52 -11.11 8.72 -4.55
N LEU A 53 -11.59 9.95 -4.70
CA LEU A 53 -10.88 11.14 -4.24
C LEU A 53 -11.07 11.28 -2.74
N LEU A 54 -9.96 11.22 -2.01
CA LEU A 54 -9.89 11.32 -0.57
C LEU A 54 -9.56 12.76 -0.17
N PRO A 55 -10.41 13.42 0.61
CA PRO A 55 -10.09 14.73 1.17
C PRO A 55 -9.12 14.57 2.35
N VAL A 56 -7.97 15.22 2.28
CA VAL A 56 -6.89 15.14 3.27
C VAL A 56 -6.77 16.44 4.04
N GLN A 57 -6.49 16.32 5.35
CA GLN A 57 -6.09 17.38 6.23
C GLN A 57 -4.77 17.00 6.89
N ASP A 58 -3.66 17.64 6.51
CA ASP A 58 -2.31 17.22 6.83
C ASP A 58 -1.98 17.17 8.35
N ASP A 59 -2.65 17.97 9.16
CA ASP A 59 -2.48 17.98 10.62
C ASP A 59 -3.53 17.16 11.38
N ALA A 60 -4.45 16.46 10.68
CA ALA A 60 -5.44 15.61 11.33
C ALA A 60 -4.78 14.32 11.88
N PRO A 61 -5.36 13.74 12.95
CA PRO A 61 -5.01 12.38 13.35
C PRO A 61 -5.26 11.36 12.23
N GLU A 62 -4.41 10.36 12.14
CA GLU A 62 -4.56 9.28 11.18
C GLU A 62 -5.78 8.41 11.47
N GLY A 63 -6.54 8.08 10.44
CA GLY A 63 -7.54 7.02 10.44
C GLY A 63 -7.00 5.78 9.73
N LYS A 64 -7.34 4.59 10.21
CA LYS A 64 -7.00 3.35 9.54
C LYS A 64 -7.98 3.12 8.39
N VAL A 65 -7.45 2.95 7.18
CA VAL A 65 -8.24 2.73 5.97
C VAL A 65 -7.87 1.37 5.37
N ASN A 66 -8.85 0.49 5.24
CA ASN A 66 -8.68 -0.84 4.68
C ASN A 66 -9.58 -1.00 3.45
N ILE A 67 -8.99 -1.41 2.33
CA ILE A 67 -9.76 -1.82 1.14
C ILE A 67 -10.04 -3.31 1.26
N VAL A 68 -11.32 -3.66 1.27
CA VAL A 68 -11.82 -5.03 1.32
C VAL A 68 -12.52 -5.35 0.01
N VAL A 69 -12.08 -6.40 -0.65
CA VAL A 69 -12.64 -6.83 -1.94
C VAL A 69 -13.38 -8.14 -1.81
N ASN A 70 -14.42 -8.28 -2.64
CA ASN A 70 -15.35 -9.41 -2.65
C ASN A 70 -16.07 -9.63 -1.31
N ASN A 71 -17.11 -10.44 -1.30
CA ASN A 71 -17.92 -10.70 -0.09
C ASN A 71 -17.16 -11.56 0.97
N GLU A 72 -15.96 -12.02 0.68
CA GLU A 72 -15.17 -12.90 1.54
C GLU A 72 -14.26 -12.16 2.52
N GLY A 73 -14.31 -10.82 2.53
CA GLY A 73 -13.52 -10.01 3.45
C GLY A 73 -12.02 -10.02 3.15
N GLN A 74 -11.62 -10.25 1.91
CA GLN A 74 -10.23 -10.23 1.52
C GLN A 74 -9.66 -8.81 1.61
N LEU A 75 -8.70 -8.62 2.53
CA LEU A 75 -7.97 -7.37 2.68
C LEU A 75 -7.01 -7.19 1.49
N ALA A 76 -7.29 -6.20 0.64
CA ALA A 76 -6.48 -5.88 -0.52
C ALA A 76 -5.39 -4.85 -0.21
N GLN A 77 -5.72 -3.81 0.58
CA GLN A 77 -4.79 -2.77 1.00
C GLN A 77 -5.11 -2.30 2.41
N SER A 78 -4.09 -1.85 3.14
CA SER A 78 -4.22 -1.32 4.50
C SER A 78 -3.28 -0.15 4.69
N MET A 79 -3.82 1.02 5.02
CA MET A 79 -3.08 2.27 5.11
C MET A 79 -3.60 3.15 6.25
N ASN A 80 -2.82 4.15 6.65
CA ASN A 80 -3.24 5.17 7.59
C ASN A 80 -3.32 6.51 6.85
N ILE A 81 -4.46 7.17 6.87
CA ILE A 81 -4.69 8.40 6.11
C ILE A 81 -5.23 9.49 7.03
N ARG A 82 -4.72 10.70 6.87
CA ARG A 82 -5.18 11.90 7.58
C ARG A 82 -6.38 12.50 6.84
N LEU A 83 -7.52 11.79 6.89
CA LEU A 83 -8.76 12.27 6.27
C LEU A 83 -9.25 13.55 6.95
N ALA A 84 -9.84 14.43 6.16
CA ALA A 84 -10.31 15.73 6.58
C ALA A 84 -11.38 15.63 7.69
N ARG A 85 -11.10 16.24 8.85
CA ARG A 85 -12.04 16.36 9.98
C ARG A 85 -12.77 17.68 9.94
N GLU A 86 -12.05 18.79 9.75
CA GLU A 86 -12.56 20.16 9.87
C GLU A 86 -12.38 20.97 8.57
N ARG A 87 -11.31 20.73 7.82
CA ARG A 87 -11.00 21.38 6.53
C ARG A 87 -10.38 20.40 5.55
N VAL A 88 -10.41 20.73 4.27
CA VAL A 88 -9.71 19.99 3.21
C VAL A 88 -8.50 20.81 2.78
N ASP A 89 -7.29 20.27 3.00
CA ASP A 89 -6.05 20.89 2.52
C ASP A 89 -5.78 20.46 1.06
N SER A 90 -6.06 19.20 0.73
CA SER A 90 -5.90 18.65 -0.62
C SER A 90 -6.79 17.44 -0.87
N TYR A 91 -6.94 17.08 -2.14
CA TYR A 91 -7.52 15.80 -2.54
C TYR A 91 -6.44 14.90 -3.09
N VAL A 92 -6.47 13.61 -2.72
CA VAL A 92 -5.57 12.59 -3.27
C VAL A 92 -6.38 11.44 -3.87
N PRO A 93 -5.91 10.84 -4.98
CA PRO A 93 -6.63 9.75 -5.63
C PRO A 93 -6.28 8.42 -4.98
N LEU A 94 -7.27 7.71 -4.48
CA LEU A 94 -7.15 6.28 -4.20
C LEU A 94 -7.46 5.53 -5.49
N ASP A 95 -6.46 4.89 -6.09
CA ASP A 95 -6.63 4.16 -7.35
C ASP A 95 -7.36 2.83 -7.09
N LEU A 96 -8.52 2.69 -7.71
CA LEU A 96 -9.38 1.52 -7.62
C LEU A 96 -9.45 0.75 -8.95
N SER A 97 -8.61 1.07 -9.93
CA SER A 97 -8.63 0.46 -11.27
C SER A 97 -8.54 -1.06 -11.25
N ALA A 98 -7.77 -1.62 -10.29
CA ALA A 98 -7.63 -3.07 -10.12
C ALA A 98 -8.93 -3.76 -9.65
N TYR A 99 -9.92 -3.00 -9.18
CA TYR A 99 -11.13 -3.54 -8.53
C TYR A 99 -12.42 -3.22 -9.28
N VAL A 100 -12.35 -2.68 -10.52
CA VAL A 100 -13.51 -2.19 -11.31
C VAL A 100 -14.64 -3.21 -11.45
N ASN A 101 -14.33 -4.50 -11.50
CA ASN A 101 -15.32 -5.58 -11.64
C ASN A 101 -15.55 -6.34 -10.33
N GLN A 102 -15.20 -5.77 -9.19
CA GLN A 102 -15.31 -6.39 -7.89
C GLN A 102 -16.23 -5.58 -6.97
N LYS A 103 -16.81 -6.23 -5.98
CA LYS A 103 -17.45 -5.50 -4.88
C LYS A 103 -16.37 -4.98 -3.96
N VAL A 104 -16.38 -3.69 -3.70
CA VAL A 104 -15.38 -3.01 -2.85
C VAL A 104 -16.11 -2.37 -1.69
N SER A 105 -15.62 -2.61 -0.49
CA SER A 105 -15.90 -1.80 0.68
C SER A 105 -14.59 -1.23 1.25
N ILE A 106 -14.70 -0.05 1.86
CA ILE A 106 -13.58 0.60 2.51
C ILE A 106 -13.94 0.77 3.97
N ASP A 107 -13.23 0.03 4.83
CA ASP A 107 -13.40 0.13 6.27
C ASP A 107 -12.48 1.23 6.80
N ILE A 108 -13.07 2.19 7.51
CA ILE A 108 -12.34 3.35 8.04
C ILE A 108 -12.54 3.42 9.56
N ALA A 109 -11.45 3.29 10.30
CA ALA A 109 -11.43 3.35 11.76
C ALA A 109 -10.76 4.63 12.27
N GLY A 110 -11.17 5.11 13.46
CA GLY A 110 -10.62 6.31 14.09
C GLY A 110 -11.11 7.62 13.47
N MET A 111 -12.29 7.59 12.82
CA MET A 111 -12.89 8.76 12.17
C MET A 111 -14.27 9.06 12.74
N PRO A 112 -14.45 10.21 13.44
CA PRO A 112 -15.76 10.63 13.92
C PRO A 112 -16.79 10.76 12.79
N SER A 113 -18.03 10.39 13.06
CA SER A 113 -19.13 10.50 12.08
C SER A 113 -19.45 11.96 11.70
N SER A 114 -19.00 12.93 12.49
CA SER A 114 -19.12 14.36 12.22
C SER A 114 -18.04 14.93 11.30
N SER A 115 -17.03 14.13 10.93
CA SER A 115 -15.89 14.61 10.12
C SER A 115 -16.32 15.08 8.74
N LEU A 116 -15.64 16.13 8.25
CA LEU A 116 -15.93 16.75 6.96
C LEU A 116 -15.73 15.77 5.78
N CYS A 117 -14.78 14.84 5.90
CA CYS A 117 -14.46 13.89 4.84
C CYS A 117 -15.68 13.14 4.31
N TRP A 118 -16.67 12.85 5.15
CA TRP A 118 -17.87 12.09 4.72
C TRP A 118 -18.71 12.83 3.67
N LYS A 119 -18.64 14.17 3.65
CA LYS A 119 -19.33 15.01 2.68
C LYS A 119 -18.49 15.25 1.42
N GLU A 120 -17.18 15.06 1.53
CA GLU A 120 -16.20 15.43 0.50
C GLU A 120 -15.63 14.23 -0.28
N LEU A 121 -15.86 12.98 0.19
CA LEU A 121 -15.54 11.78 -0.58
C LEU A 121 -16.30 11.77 -1.92
N LYS A 122 -15.62 11.52 -3.03
CA LYS A 122 -16.26 11.45 -4.35
C LYS A 122 -15.55 10.51 -5.30
N MET A 123 -16.33 9.78 -6.09
CA MET A 123 -15.82 8.94 -7.17
C MET A 123 -15.48 9.79 -8.40
N SER A 124 -14.35 9.49 -9.05
CA SER A 124 -13.91 10.16 -10.27
C SER A 124 -13.26 9.18 -11.25
N ASP A 125 -13.39 9.48 -12.54
CA ASP A 125 -12.67 8.75 -13.60
C ASP A 125 -11.34 9.42 -13.97
N SER A 126 -11.08 10.62 -13.42
CA SER A 126 -9.87 11.41 -13.67
C SER A 126 -9.37 12.08 -12.39
N PHE A 127 -8.07 12.37 -12.38
CA PHE A 127 -7.40 13.21 -11.39
C PHE A 127 -6.43 14.12 -12.13
N ASP A 128 -6.32 15.38 -11.72
CA ASP A 128 -5.37 16.30 -12.34
C ASP A 128 -3.95 15.96 -11.91
N MET A 129 -3.16 15.46 -12.85
CA MET A 129 -1.77 15.05 -12.66
C MET A 129 -0.78 16.12 -13.14
N THR A 130 -1.24 17.33 -13.48
CA THR A 130 -0.37 18.34 -14.10
C THR A 130 0.57 19.04 -13.12
N ASN A 131 0.29 19.00 -11.84
CA ASN A 131 1.00 19.68 -10.75
C ASN A 131 1.60 21.04 -11.15
N LYS A 132 0.86 22.11 -10.88
CA LYS A 132 1.22 23.51 -11.23
C LYS A 132 1.67 24.31 -10.01
N GLU A 133 2.13 23.68 -8.96
CA GLU A 133 2.54 24.36 -7.74
C GLU A 133 3.76 25.27 -7.98
N MET A 134 3.71 26.45 -7.39
CA MET A 134 4.72 27.49 -7.57
C MET A 134 6.13 27.07 -7.20
N PHE A 135 6.27 26.23 -6.17
CA PHE A 135 7.57 25.80 -5.63
C PHE A 135 8.03 24.45 -6.13
N ARG A 136 7.38 23.90 -7.19
CA ARG A 136 7.84 22.65 -7.78
C ARG A 136 9.27 22.78 -8.30
N PRO A 137 10.21 21.89 -7.91
CA PRO A 137 11.56 21.88 -8.44
C PRO A 137 11.60 21.73 -9.96
N VAL A 138 12.52 22.46 -10.62
CA VAL A 138 12.60 22.49 -12.09
C VAL A 138 13.37 21.28 -12.63
N TYR A 139 14.38 20.80 -11.92
CA TYR A 139 15.28 19.75 -12.40
C TYR A 139 15.44 18.55 -11.44
N HIS A 140 15.01 18.66 -10.20
CA HIS A 140 14.97 17.50 -9.30
C HIS A 140 13.74 16.65 -9.60
N HIS A 141 13.92 15.34 -9.56
CA HIS A 141 12.79 14.42 -9.62
C HIS A 141 11.85 14.64 -8.43
N THR A 142 10.56 14.75 -8.71
CA THR A 142 9.49 14.81 -7.70
C THR A 142 8.29 14.03 -8.19
N PRO A 143 7.52 13.40 -7.29
CA PRO A 143 6.23 12.83 -7.67
C PRO A 143 5.26 13.94 -8.07
N VAL A 144 4.16 13.57 -8.71
CA VAL A 144 3.12 14.53 -9.11
C VAL A 144 2.40 15.11 -7.90
N TYR A 145 2.22 14.31 -6.86
CA TYR A 145 1.60 14.68 -5.57
C TYR A 145 2.15 13.76 -4.48
N GLY A 146 1.88 14.08 -3.22
CA GLY A 146 2.28 13.28 -2.08
C GLY A 146 3.71 13.55 -1.60
N TRP A 147 4.18 12.69 -0.71
CA TRP A 147 5.51 12.76 -0.11
C TRP A 147 6.45 11.73 -0.73
N MET A 148 7.70 12.08 -0.95
CA MET A 148 8.75 11.12 -1.32
C MET A 148 10.01 11.29 -0.46
N ASN A 149 10.72 10.17 -0.26
CA ASN A 149 12.07 10.15 0.32
C ASN A 149 12.97 9.17 -0.44
N ASP A 150 13.51 8.12 0.16
CA ASP A 150 14.59 7.29 -0.37
C ASP A 150 14.36 6.80 -1.81
N PRO A 151 15.36 6.88 -2.70
CA PRO A 151 15.34 6.17 -3.97
C PRO A 151 15.47 4.66 -3.73
N ASN A 152 14.68 3.88 -4.45
CA ASN A 152 14.61 2.42 -4.32
C ASN A 152 14.73 1.75 -5.68
N GLY A 153 15.12 0.48 -5.68
CA GLY A 153 14.94 -0.43 -6.79
C GLY A 153 15.43 0.05 -8.16
N MET A 154 16.43 0.93 -8.21
CA MET A 154 16.91 1.50 -9.46
C MET A 154 17.53 0.44 -10.36
N PHE A 155 17.10 0.39 -11.63
CA PHE A 155 17.71 -0.44 -12.67
C PHE A 155 17.50 0.17 -14.06
N TYR A 156 18.29 -0.34 -15.02
CA TYR A 156 18.16 -0.02 -16.43
C TYR A 156 17.84 -1.30 -17.20
N LYS A 157 16.82 -1.26 -18.04
CA LYS A 157 16.44 -2.38 -18.88
C LYS A 157 15.77 -1.89 -20.19
N ASP A 158 16.15 -2.47 -21.29
CA ASP A 158 15.53 -2.25 -22.61
C ASP A 158 15.42 -0.77 -23.01
N GLY A 159 16.45 0.05 -22.70
CA GLY A 159 16.48 1.48 -23.03
C GLY A 159 15.78 2.39 -22.03
N VAL A 160 15.26 1.85 -20.92
CA VAL A 160 14.50 2.59 -19.91
C VAL A 160 15.20 2.52 -18.56
N TYR A 161 15.38 3.67 -17.92
CA TYR A 161 15.77 3.80 -16.52
C TYR A 161 14.52 3.76 -15.66
N HIS A 162 14.55 2.93 -14.63
CA HIS A 162 13.49 2.80 -13.64
C HIS A 162 14.00 3.34 -12.31
N LEU A 163 13.20 4.21 -11.70
CA LEU A 163 13.39 4.75 -10.37
C LEU A 163 12.15 4.45 -9.56
N TYR A 164 12.29 3.61 -8.52
CA TYR A 164 11.29 3.53 -7.48
C TYR A 164 11.73 4.41 -6.31
N PHE A 165 10.80 4.77 -5.45
CA PHE A 165 11.08 5.62 -4.29
C PHE A 165 10.06 5.39 -3.20
N GLN A 166 10.47 5.65 -1.95
CA GLN A 166 9.56 5.70 -0.83
C GLN A 166 8.51 6.77 -1.08
N TYR A 167 7.25 6.40 -0.99
CA TYR A 167 6.16 7.25 -1.42
C TYR A 167 4.95 7.17 -0.48
N ASN A 168 4.48 8.32 0.00
CA ASN A 168 3.17 8.44 0.60
C ASN A 168 2.22 9.15 -0.37
N PRO A 169 1.31 8.44 -1.05
CA PRO A 169 0.36 9.04 -1.99
C PRO A 169 -0.80 9.76 -1.29
N TYR A 170 -0.93 9.66 0.04
CA TYR A 170 -2.12 10.10 0.79
C TYR A 170 -1.84 11.27 1.73
N GLY A 171 -0.82 12.06 1.47
CA GLY A 171 -0.50 13.25 2.26
C GLY A 171 0.86 13.84 1.95
N SER A 172 1.17 14.98 2.55
CA SER A 172 2.40 15.74 2.33
C SER A 172 3.48 15.44 3.38
N VAL A 173 3.27 14.44 4.25
CA VAL A 173 4.18 14.06 5.32
C VAL A 173 4.61 12.60 5.21
N TRP A 174 5.69 12.23 5.89
CA TRP A 174 6.14 10.84 5.96
C TRP A 174 5.05 9.94 6.56
N GLY A 175 4.85 8.79 5.98
CA GLY A 175 3.87 7.77 6.39
C GLY A 175 3.48 6.87 5.22
N ASN A 176 2.68 5.84 5.45
CA ASN A 176 2.10 4.97 4.40
C ASN A 176 3.05 4.55 3.30
N MET A 177 4.29 4.19 3.63
CA MET A 177 5.31 3.95 2.63
C MET A 177 4.89 2.89 1.62
N HIS A 178 4.75 3.34 0.39
CA HIS A 178 4.63 2.56 -0.84
C HIS A 178 5.95 2.66 -1.61
N TRP A 179 6.10 1.89 -2.66
CA TRP A 179 7.03 2.24 -3.72
C TRP A 179 6.29 2.98 -4.83
N GLY A 180 6.57 4.27 -4.97
CA GLY A 180 6.25 5.04 -6.17
C GLY A 180 7.20 4.63 -7.29
N HIS A 181 6.80 4.86 -8.55
CA HIS A 181 7.57 4.48 -9.73
C HIS A 181 7.62 5.62 -10.74
N SER A 182 8.79 5.86 -11.28
CA SER A 182 9.00 6.75 -12.42
C SER A 182 9.96 6.11 -13.42
N THR A 183 9.78 6.46 -14.69
CA THR A 183 10.60 5.98 -15.81
C THR A 183 11.22 7.13 -16.57
N SER A 184 12.41 6.90 -17.15
CA SER A 184 13.11 7.87 -18.00
C SER A 184 13.91 7.16 -19.09
N THR A 185 14.10 7.82 -20.22
CA THR A 185 15.02 7.36 -21.27
C THR A 185 16.34 8.15 -21.29
N ASP A 186 16.42 9.27 -20.55
CA ASP A 186 17.55 10.21 -20.58
C ASP A 186 18.05 10.67 -19.20
N LEU A 187 17.40 10.19 -18.10
CA LEU A 187 17.66 10.58 -16.71
C LEU A 187 17.32 12.03 -16.35
N MET A 188 16.84 12.81 -17.32
CA MET A 188 16.47 14.22 -17.14
C MET A 188 14.94 14.38 -17.10
N HIS A 189 14.23 13.69 -17.99
CA HIS A 189 12.78 13.73 -18.09
C HIS A 189 12.19 12.45 -17.53
N TRP A 190 11.35 12.58 -16.52
CA TRP A 190 10.76 11.46 -15.81
C TRP A 190 9.23 11.44 -15.98
N ASN A 191 8.72 10.25 -16.28
CA ASN A 191 7.29 9.97 -16.30
C ASN A 191 6.90 9.28 -15.00
N PHE A 192 5.94 9.83 -14.29
CA PHE A 192 5.39 9.21 -13.09
C PHE A 192 4.38 8.12 -13.48
N GLU A 193 4.62 6.89 -13.03
CA GLU A 193 3.84 5.69 -13.36
C GLU A 193 2.85 5.28 -12.26
N GLY A 194 2.88 5.95 -11.10
CA GLY A 194 2.02 5.64 -9.95
C GLY A 194 2.70 4.76 -8.89
N CYS A 195 1.91 4.02 -8.12
CA CYS A 195 2.41 3.09 -7.10
C CYS A 195 2.69 1.72 -7.72
N ALA A 196 3.91 1.22 -7.57
CA ALA A 196 4.33 -0.10 -8.05
C ALA A 196 4.11 -1.21 -7.01
N ILE A 197 4.40 -0.93 -5.74
CA ILE A 197 4.22 -1.88 -4.62
C ILE A 197 3.47 -1.15 -3.50
N VAL A 198 2.35 -1.74 -3.08
CA VAL A 198 1.45 -1.16 -2.06
C VAL A 198 1.53 -1.94 -0.74
N PRO A 199 1.27 -1.31 0.42
CA PRO A 199 1.18 -1.97 1.72
C PRO A 199 0.13 -3.08 1.75
N ASP A 200 0.39 -4.09 2.60
CA ASP A 200 -0.52 -5.20 2.85
C ASP A 200 -0.54 -5.59 4.35
N ALA A 201 -0.94 -6.81 4.66
CA ALA A 201 -0.98 -7.32 6.02
C ALA A 201 0.40 -7.40 6.71
N TRP A 202 1.49 -7.37 5.95
CA TRP A 202 2.87 -7.33 6.46
C TRP A 202 3.36 -5.92 6.76
N GLY A 203 2.56 -4.89 6.45
CA GLY A 203 2.82 -3.50 6.79
C GLY A 203 3.23 -2.63 5.61
N ALA A 204 3.88 -1.51 5.92
CA ALA A 204 4.41 -0.56 4.96
C ALA A 204 5.55 -1.16 4.13
N ILE A 205 5.75 -0.63 2.93
CA ILE A 205 6.82 -1.07 2.02
C ILE A 205 8.01 -0.11 2.19
N PHE A 206 8.98 -0.53 3.01
CA PHE A 206 10.20 0.25 3.25
C PHE A 206 11.23 0.02 2.13
N SER A 207 12.37 0.67 2.26
CA SER A 207 13.41 0.73 1.24
C SER A 207 13.98 -0.64 0.85
N GLY A 208 14.59 -0.68 -0.33
CA GLY A 208 15.16 -1.89 -0.88
C GLY A 208 15.71 -1.73 -2.29
N SER A 209 15.89 -2.83 -3.00
CA SER A 209 16.54 -2.87 -4.32
C SER A 209 15.84 -3.79 -5.30
N CYS A 210 16.05 -3.54 -6.60
CA CYS A 210 15.66 -4.47 -7.67
C CYS A 210 16.88 -5.12 -8.33
N VAL A 211 16.66 -6.30 -8.86
CA VAL A 211 17.59 -7.00 -9.75
C VAL A 211 16.86 -7.53 -10.97
N VAL A 212 17.56 -7.64 -12.10
CA VAL A 212 17.05 -8.33 -13.29
C VAL A 212 17.60 -9.76 -13.30
N ASP A 213 16.74 -10.74 -13.18
CA ASP A 213 17.13 -12.16 -13.22
C ASP A 213 17.22 -12.67 -14.66
N HIS A 214 18.35 -12.37 -15.31
CA HIS A 214 18.60 -12.75 -16.70
C HIS A 214 18.57 -14.25 -16.94
N ASN A 215 18.89 -15.05 -15.91
CA ASN A 215 19.07 -16.50 -16.02
C ASN A 215 17.91 -17.30 -15.45
N ASN A 216 16.84 -16.64 -14.97
CA ASN A 216 15.71 -17.29 -14.32
C ASN A 216 16.11 -18.14 -13.10
N THR A 217 17.02 -17.63 -12.29
CA THR A 217 17.51 -18.32 -11.09
C THR A 217 16.47 -18.37 -9.98
N ALA A 218 15.54 -17.41 -9.95
CA ALA A 218 14.42 -17.35 -9.01
C ALA A 218 13.19 -18.16 -9.48
N GLY A 219 13.16 -18.61 -10.74
CA GLY A 219 12.05 -19.40 -11.26
C GLY A 219 10.81 -18.61 -11.70
N PHE A 220 10.83 -17.26 -11.64
CA PHE A 220 9.68 -16.42 -12.01
C PHE A 220 9.56 -16.19 -13.52
N GLY A 221 10.63 -16.39 -14.29
CA GLY A 221 10.72 -16.15 -15.71
C GLY A 221 12.04 -15.47 -16.09
N LYS A 222 12.52 -15.76 -17.30
CA LYS A 222 13.77 -15.17 -17.79
C LYS A 222 13.64 -13.66 -17.94
N GLY A 223 14.55 -12.92 -17.32
CA GLY A 223 14.54 -11.45 -17.33
C GLY A 223 13.48 -10.83 -16.44
N ALA A 224 12.89 -11.59 -15.51
CA ALA A 224 12.02 -11.03 -14.46
C ALA A 224 12.76 -9.98 -13.65
N VAL A 225 12.08 -8.88 -13.31
CA VAL A 225 12.58 -7.90 -12.34
C VAL A 225 12.12 -8.36 -10.96
N VAL A 226 13.07 -8.59 -10.05
CA VAL A 226 12.76 -9.01 -8.68
C VAL A 226 13.09 -7.85 -7.74
N ALA A 227 12.08 -7.38 -7.04
CA ALA A 227 12.19 -6.37 -5.99
C ALA A 227 12.36 -7.05 -4.63
N PHE A 228 13.31 -6.60 -3.85
CA PHE A 228 13.51 -6.96 -2.44
C PHE A 228 13.30 -5.72 -1.61
N TYR A 229 12.45 -5.81 -0.60
CA TYR A 229 12.06 -4.66 0.22
C TYR A 229 11.80 -5.09 1.67
N THR A 230 11.82 -4.13 2.57
CA THR A 230 11.45 -4.37 3.95
C THR A 230 9.95 -4.16 4.14
N SER A 231 9.27 -5.17 4.66
CA SER A 231 7.93 -5.03 5.21
C SER A 231 8.00 -4.54 6.65
N ALA A 232 7.39 -3.38 6.93
CA ALA A 232 7.42 -2.77 8.26
C ALA A 232 6.01 -2.75 8.85
N LYS A 233 5.76 -3.67 9.79
CA LYS A 233 4.48 -3.81 10.47
C LYS A 233 4.50 -3.06 11.78
N ALA A 234 3.70 -2.00 11.87
CA ALA A 234 3.52 -1.28 13.12
C ALA A 234 2.85 -2.15 14.18
N THR A 235 3.42 -2.17 15.38
CA THR A 235 2.87 -2.84 16.56
C THR A 235 2.89 -1.89 17.76
N PRO A 236 2.13 -2.15 18.85
CA PRO A 236 2.15 -1.30 20.04
C PRO A 236 3.52 -1.15 20.71
N TRP A 237 4.45 -2.06 20.43
CA TRP A 237 5.81 -2.06 20.99
C TRP A 237 6.90 -1.71 19.98
N GLY A 238 6.52 -1.14 18.84
CA GLY A 238 7.41 -0.72 17.75
C GLY A 238 7.20 -1.53 16.46
N ASP A 239 7.89 -1.13 15.43
CA ASP A 239 7.79 -1.79 14.12
C ASP A 239 8.50 -3.15 14.13
N VAL A 240 7.84 -4.16 13.59
CA VAL A 240 8.46 -5.44 13.23
C VAL A 240 8.85 -5.36 11.76
N GLN A 241 10.15 -5.48 11.50
CA GLN A 241 10.72 -5.39 10.16
C GLN A 241 11.16 -6.77 9.67
N SER A 242 10.77 -7.12 8.46
CA SER A 242 11.11 -8.37 7.79
C SER A 242 11.36 -8.14 6.31
N GLN A 243 12.14 -9.02 5.66
CA GLN A 243 12.40 -8.85 4.24
C GLN A 243 11.38 -9.61 3.42
N SER A 244 10.90 -8.96 2.39
CA SER A 244 9.93 -9.49 1.44
C SER A 244 10.42 -9.31 0.01
N MET A 245 9.82 -10.03 -0.91
CA MET A 245 10.08 -9.84 -2.33
C MET A 245 8.82 -9.81 -3.16
N ALA A 246 8.92 -9.20 -4.33
CA ALA A 246 7.93 -9.21 -5.39
C ALA A 246 8.63 -9.34 -6.74
N TYR A 247 7.92 -9.81 -7.75
CA TYR A 247 8.48 -9.95 -9.09
C TYR A 247 7.58 -9.34 -10.15
N SER A 248 8.19 -8.89 -11.23
CA SER A 248 7.55 -8.30 -12.39
C SER A 248 7.95 -9.04 -13.65
N LEU A 249 6.97 -9.30 -14.52
CA LEU A 249 7.15 -9.90 -15.84
C LEU A 249 6.90 -8.91 -16.98
N ASP A 250 6.58 -7.66 -16.63
CA ASP A 250 6.25 -6.58 -17.56
C ASP A 250 7.23 -5.38 -17.47
N ASN A 251 8.51 -5.71 -17.25
CA ASN A 251 9.61 -4.75 -17.14
C ASN A 251 9.45 -3.76 -15.97
N GLY A 252 8.94 -4.23 -14.84
CA GLY A 252 8.85 -3.43 -13.62
C GLY A 252 7.65 -2.48 -13.55
N LYS A 253 6.67 -2.61 -14.44
CA LYS A 253 5.45 -1.79 -14.39
C LYS A 253 4.53 -2.23 -13.27
N THR A 254 4.32 -3.55 -13.15
CA THR A 254 3.51 -4.14 -12.09
C THR A 254 4.29 -5.24 -11.37
N PHE A 255 4.00 -5.43 -10.09
CA PHE A 255 4.64 -6.45 -9.27
C PHE A 255 3.63 -7.40 -8.65
N THR A 256 3.94 -8.68 -8.72
CA THR A 256 3.26 -9.75 -7.97
C THR A 256 4.07 -10.03 -6.71
N LYS A 257 3.48 -9.88 -5.53
CA LYS A 257 4.12 -10.23 -4.27
C LYS A 257 4.33 -11.74 -4.18
N TYR A 258 5.48 -12.14 -3.67
CA TYR A 258 5.78 -13.56 -3.50
C TYR A 258 4.92 -14.17 -2.38
N GLU A 259 4.31 -15.32 -2.65
CA GLU A 259 3.39 -15.97 -1.71
C GLU A 259 4.09 -16.42 -0.41
N GLY A 260 5.38 -16.73 -0.48
CA GLY A 260 6.19 -17.12 0.67
C GLY A 260 6.75 -15.95 1.50
N ASN A 261 6.24 -14.72 1.33
CA ASN A 261 6.67 -13.59 2.16
C ASN A 261 6.19 -13.74 3.62
N PRO A 262 7.01 -13.28 4.59
CA PRO A 262 8.33 -12.71 4.43
C PRO A 262 9.40 -13.78 4.17
N ILE A 263 10.40 -13.48 3.34
CA ILE A 263 11.50 -14.40 3.01
C ILE A 263 12.60 -14.45 4.07
N LEU A 264 12.69 -13.43 4.91
CA LEU A 264 13.69 -13.35 5.97
C LEU A 264 13.13 -12.55 7.15
N THR A 265 13.27 -13.07 8.35
CA THR A 265 12.82 -12.45 9.60
C THR A 265 13.97 -12.35 10.59
N SER A 266 13.90 -11.37 11.50
CA SER A 266 14.84 -11.22 12.61
C SER A 266 14.12 -10.67 13.84
N SER A 267 14.66 -10.93 15.02
CA SER A 267 14.29 -10.26 16.26
C SER A 267 15.04 -8.93 16.46
N GLU A 268 16.03 -8.65 15.60
CA GLU A 268 16.81 -7.43 15.68
C GLU A 268 15.97 -6.21 15.25
N LYS A 269 16.16 -5.13 15.98
CA LYS A 269 15.60 -3.84 15.64
C LYS A 269 16.31 -3.27 14.43
N ASP A 270 15.58 -2.51 13.59
CA ASP A 270 16.13 -1.86 12.40
C ASP A 270 16.75 -2.87 11.38
N PHE A 271 16.06 -3.99 11.20
CA PHE A 271 16.39 -5.04 10.24
C PHE A 271 15.78 -4.71 8.87
N ARG A 272 16.50 -3.92 8.02
CA ARG A 272 15.94 -3.31 6.81
C ARG A 272 16.93 -3.07 5.67
N ASP A 273 16.42 -2.44 4.60
CA ASP A 273 17.13 -1.89 3.45
C ASP A 273 17.94 -2.94 2.68
N PRO A 274 17.29 -4.00 2.14
CA PRO A 274 17.99 -5.06 1.44
C PRO A 274 18.61 -4.55 0.13
N LYS A 275 19.94 -4.69 0.00
CA LYS A 275 20.67 -4.53 -1.24
C LYS A 275 21.04 -5.90 -1.80
N VAL A 276 20.43 -6.28 -2.93
CA VAL A 276 20.70 -7.56 -3.60
C VAL A 276 21.52 -7.33 -4.87
N PHE A 277 22.51 -8.18 -5.11
CA PHE A 277 23.32 -8.17 -6.33
C PHE A 277 23.87 -9.56 -6.65
N TRP A 278 24.18 -9.76 -7.92
CA TRP A 278 24.81 -11.00 -8.38
C TRP A 278 26.31 -10.96 -8.12
N TYR A 279 26.86 -11.90 -7.36
CA TYR A 279 28.28 -12.08 -7.15
C TYR A 279 28.84 -13.07 -8.19
N ALA A 280 29.38 -12.52 -9.28
CA ALA A 280 29.81 -13.31 -10.45
C ALA A 280 30.92 -14.34 -10.13
N PRO A 281 31.95 -14.07 -9.30
CA PRO A 281 32.96 -15.07 -8.96
C PRO A 281 32.41 -16.30 -8.25
N GLY A 282 31.46 -16.09 -7.35
CA GLY A 282 30.80 -17.17 -6.58
C GLY A 282 29.55 -17.76 -7.25
N LYS A 283 29.08 -17.15 -8.34
CA LYS A 283 27.87 -17.56 -9.08
C LYS A 283 26.63 -17.67 -8.19
N HIS A 284 26.42 -16.71 -7.29
CA HIS A 284 25.28 -16.64 -6.41
C HIS A 284 24.85 -15.19 -6.17
N TRP A 285 23.61 -15.04 -5.66
CA TRP A 285 23.08 -13.77 -5.20
C TRP A 285 23.60 -13.47 -3.79
N VAL A 286 23.88 -12.21 -3.53
CA VAL A 286 24.27 -11.69 -2.21
C VAL A 286 23.23 -10.66 -1.79
N MET A 287 22.75 -10.76 -0.56
CA MET A 287 21.90 -9.75 0.08
C MET A 287 22.67 -9.12 1.24
N MET A 288 22.78 -7.79 1.22
CA MET A 288 23.29 -7.00 2.34
C MET A 288 22.10 -6.32 3.02
N LEU A 289 22.13 -6.25 4.34
CA LEU A 289 21.06 -5.69 5.17
C LEU A 289 21.65 -4.74 6.22
N ALA A 290 20.95 -3.66 6.50
CA ALA A 290 21.17 -2.87 7.69
C ALA A 290 20.55 -3.58 8.91
N VAL A 291 21.34 -3.73 9.98
CA VAL A 291 20.91 -4.37 11.24
C VAL A 291 21.34 -3.51 12.42
N GLY A 292 20.43 -2.71 12.95
CA GLY A 292 20.78 -1.75 13.99
C GLY A 292 21.88 -0.79 13.55
N GLN A 293 23.04 -0.84 14.22
CA GLN A 293 24.22 -0.07 13.86
C GLN A 293 25.25 -0.84 13.00
N HIS A 294 24.87 -2.02 12.52
CA HIS A 294 25.74 -2.91 11.74
C HIS A 294 25.16 -3.13 10.33
N MET A 295 26.04 -3.55 9.40
CA MET A 295 25.65 -4.01 8.06
C MET A 295 26.13 -5.45 7.86
#